data_56e10b49df45ffc8e78f4895911ee670
#
_entry.id   56e10b49df45ffc8e78f4895911ee670
#
_cell.length_a   1.000
_cell.length_b   1.000
_cell.length_c   1.000
_cell.angle_alpha   90.00
_cell.angle_beta   90.00
_cell.angle_gamma   90.00
#
_symmetry.space_group_name_H-M   'P 1'
#
loop_
_entity.id
_entity.type
_entity.pdbx_description
1 polymer ?
#
loop_
_entity_poly.entity_id
_entity_poly.type
_entity_poly.pdbx_seq_one_letter_code
_entity_poly.pdbx_strand_id
1 'polypeptide(L)'
;SGGASSAIQIEAADITRSKGPKRVGPYAVPKAMGSTVSAVLSTALKIKGVNYSITSACSTSAHCIGHGANLIQNGLQDIVIAGGGEDEHWSSSSLFDAMGALSSKFNEQPTLASRPFDKNRDGFVIAGGSGMVILEEKENALKRGAKIYGTLKGFCANSDGYDMVAP
;
A
#
# COMPACT_ATOMS: atom_id res chain seq x y z
N SER A 1 -0.66 0.31 -2.08
CA SER A 1 0.77 0.06 -2.20
C SER A 1 1.50 1.36 -2.55
N GLY A 2 2.58 1.66 -1.85
CA GLY A 2 3.40 2.84 -2.10
C GLY A 2 4.35 2.69 -3.31
N GLY A 3 4.58 1.48 -3.78
CA GLY A 3 5.47 1.16 -4.89
C GLY A 3 5.02 -0.08 -5.67
N ALA A 4 5.72 -0.33 -6.78
CA ALA A 4 5.56 -1.56 -7.55
C ALA A 4 6.39 -2.69 -6.91
N SER A 5 5.97 -3.95 -7.10
CA SER A 5 6.73 -5.10 -6.62
C SER A 5 8.13 -5.16 -7.23
N SER A 6 9.15 -5.02 -6.40
CA SER A 6 10.55 -5.12 -6.81
C SER A 6 10.96 -6.55 -7.17
N ALA A 7 10.36 -7.56 -6.52
CA ALA A 7 10.62 -8.97 -6.80
C ALA A 7 10.35 -9.31 -8.27
N ILE A 8 9.18 -8.95 -8.78
CA ILE A 8 8.79 -9.24 -10.17
C ILE A 8 9.67 -8.46 -11.17
N GLN A 9 10.07 -7.24 -10.84
CA GLN A 9 10.95 -6.45 -11.72
C GLN A 9 12.34 -7.08 -11.84
N ILE A 10 12.91 -7.57 -10.74
CA ILE A 10 14.21 -8.27 -10.73
C ILE A 10 14.12 -9.58 -11.49
N GLU A 11 13.10 -10.41 -11.21
CA GLU A 11 12.87 -11.66 -11.92
C GLU A 11 12.76 -11.44 -13.44
N ALA A 12 11.95 -10.45 -13.84
CA ALA A 12 11.79 -10.10 -15.25
C ALA A 12 13.10 -9.61 -15.90
N ALA A 13 13.90 -8.83 -15.16
CA ALA A 13 15.21 -8.38 -15.63
C ALA A 13 16.18 -9.55 -15.82
N ASP A 14 16.25 -10.49 -14.89
CA ASP A 14 17.14 -11.65 -14.95
C ASP A 14 16.71 -12.63 -16.06
N ILE A 15 15.43 -12.87 -16.23
CA ILE A 15 14.91 -13.65 -17.35
C ILE A 15 15.25 -12.96 -18.67
N THR A 16 15.07 -11.64 -18.77
CA THR A 16 15.38 -10.88 -19.98
C THR A 16 16.84 -10.98 -20.35
N ARG A 17 17.76 -10.84 -19.39
CA ARG A 17 19.19 -10.95 -19.62
C ARG A 17 19.64 -12.35 -20.04
N SER A 18 19.06 -13.39 -19.44
CA SER A 18 19.47 -14.77 -19.65
C SER A 18 18.77 -15.49 -20.80
N LYS A 19 17.50 -15.17 -21.05
CA LYS A 19 16.62 -15.92 -21.98
C LYS A 19 15.86 -15.05 -22.98
N GLY A 20 16.01 -13.73 -22.88
CA GLY A 20 15.32 -12.75 -23.70
C GLY A 20 13.90 -12.39 -23.22
N PRO A 21 13.38 -11.21 -23.64
CA PRO A 21 12.16 -10.63 -23.09
C PRO A 21 10.90 -11.47 -23.33
N LYS A 22 10.85 -12.24 -24.40
CA LYS A 22 9.71 -13.13 -24.69
C LYS A 22 9.49 -14.25 -23.66
N ARG A 23 10.46 -14.48 -22.79
CA ARG A 23 10.39 -15.52 -21.73
C ARG A 23 9.90 -14.98 -20.38
N VAL A 24 9.73 -13.69 -20.24
CA VAL A 24 9.21 -13.06 -18.99
C VAL A 24 7.77 -13.47 -18.70
N GLY A 25 6.99 -13.75 -19.74
CA GLY A 25 5.59 -14.13 -19.62
C GLY A 25 4.62 -12.94 -19.62
N PRO A 26 3.34 -13.18 -19.88
CA PRO A 26 2.36 -12.12 -20.15
C PRO A 26 1.86 -11.37 -18.92
N TYR A 27 2.11 -11.90 -17.73
CA TYR A 27 1.55 -11.35 -16.48
C TYR A 27 2.53 -10.52 -15.64
N ALA A 28 3.76 -10.29 -16.13
CA ALA A 28 4.75 -9.52 -15.39
C ALA A 28 4.30 -8.07 -15.17
N VAL A 29 3.71 -7.43 -16.19
CA VAL A 29 3.20 -6.06 -16.07
C VAL A 29 2.09 -5.94 -15.02
N PRO A 30 0.99 -6.73 -15.07
CA PRO A 30 -0.04 -6.69 -14.03
C PRO A 30 0.46 -6.98 -12.62
N LYS A 31 1.53 -7.74 -12.47
CA LYS A 31 2.13 -8.07 -11.17
C LYS A 31 3.05 -6.96 -10.63
N ALA A 32 3.63 -6.14 -11.51
CA ALA A 32 4.66 -5.15 -11.16
C ALA A 32 4.17 -3.69 -11.22
N MET A 33 3.00 -3.42 -11.77
CA MET A 33 2.50 -2.04 -11.91
C MET A 33 2.06 -1.46 -10.56
N GLY A 34 2.20 -0.13 -10.37
CA GLY A 34 1.77 0.55 -9.14
C GLY A 34 0.27 0.44 -8.85
N SER A 35 -0.55 0.09 -9.84
CA SER A 35 -2.00 -0.13 -9.71
C SER A 35 -2.40 -1.61 -9.55
N THR A 36 -1.47 -2.51 -9.29
CA THR A 36 -1.74 -3.96 -9.18
C THR A 36 -2.85 -4.28 -8.20
N VAL A 37 -2.83 -3.69 -7.00
CA VAL A 37 -3.81 -3.97 -5.94
C VAL A 37 -5.22 -3.60 -6.41
N SER A 38 -5.43 -2.39 -6.92
CA SER A 38 -6.75 -1.94 -7.41
C SER A 38 -7.21 -2.75 -8.64
N ALA A 39 -6.30 -3.07 -9.56
CA ALA A 39 -6.64 -3.86 -10.75
C ALA A 39 -7.06 -5.30 -10.40
N VAL A 40 -6.34 -5.96 -9.50
CA VAL A 40 -6.67 -7.33 -9.07
C VAL A 40 -7.99 -7.36 -8.31
N LEU A 41 -8.19 -6.44 -7.36
CA LEU A 41 -9.41 -6.37 -6.57
C LEU A 41 -10.63 -6.07 -7.46
N SER A 42 -10.53 -5.10 -8.36
CA SER A 42 -11.65 -4.76 -9.24
C SER A 42 -12.04 -5.92 -10.16
N THR A 43 -11.08 -6.65 -10.66
CA THR A 43 -11.33 -7.84 -11.51
C THR A 43 -11.96 -8.97 -10.70
N ALA A 44 -11.38 -9.30 -9.54
CA ALA A 44 -11.86 -10.38 -8.68
C ALA A 44 -13.27 -10.13 -8.14
N LEU A 45 -13.56 -8.89 -7.74
CA LEU A 45 -14.83 -8.50 -7.15
C LEU A 45 -15.83 -7.91 -8.19
N LYS A 46 -15.43 -7.84 -9.47
CA LYS A 46 -16.25 -7.28 -10.56
C LYS A 46 -16.71 -5.84 -10.29
N ILE A 47 -15.84 -5.03 -9.71
CA ILE A 47 -16.12 -3.63 -9.39
C ILE A 47 -16.19 -2.82 -10.68
N LYS A 48 -17.22 -1.97 -10.83
CA LYS A 48 -17.48 -1.19 -12.04
C LYS A 48 -17.38 0.32 -11.85
N GLY A 49 -17.25 0.79 -10.63
CA GLY A 49 -17.13 2.21 -10.32
C GLY A 49 -15.73 2.77 -10.55
N VAL A 50 -15.43 3.89 -9.91
CA VAL A 50 -14.09 4.50 -9.93
C VAL A 50 -13.06 3.50 -9.40
N ASN A 51 -11.97 3.30 -10.15
CA ASN A 51 -10.92 2.35 -9.79
C ASN A 51 -9.54 2.86 -10.22
N TYR A 52 -8.69 3.13 -9.26
CA TYR A 52 -7.27 3.50 -9.45
C TYR A 52 -6.49 3.34 -8.15
N SER A 53 -5.17 3.45 -8.24
CA SER A 53 -4.28 3.49 -7.08
C SER A 53 -3.66 4.87 -6.92
N ILE A 54 -3.49 5.27 -5.67
CA ILE A 54 -2.69 6.44 -5.26
C ILE A 54 -1.30 5.92 -4.88
N THR A 55 -0.27 6.73 -5.05
CA THR A 55 1.08 6.46 -4.60
C THR A 55 1.60 7.65 -3.81
N SER A 56 1.83 7.44 -2.52
CA SER A 56 2.36 8.41 -1.57
C SER A 56 3.15 7.72 -0.45
N ALA A 57 4.00 6.76 -0.85
CA ALA A 57 4.86 5.99 0.04
C ALA A 57 4.09 5.40 1.25
N CYS A 58 4.61 5.57 2.47
CA CYS A 58 4.01 5.03 3.69
C CYS A 58 2.62 5.59 4.01
N SER A 59 2.23 6.73 3.45
CA SER A 59 0.93 7.37 3.65
C SER A 59 -0.16 6.90 2.67
N THR A 60 0.19 6.06 1.70
CA THR A 60 -0.69 5.67 0.59
C THR A 60 -2.05 5.16 1.04
N SER A 61 -2.11 4.21 1.96
CA SER A 61 -3.39 3.64 2.40
C SER A 61 -4.26 4.64 3.15
N ALA A 62 -3.66 5.53 3.95
CA ALA A 62 -4.38 6.63 4.59
C ALA A 62 -4.97 7.60 3.55
N HIS A 63 -4.20 7.94 2.52
CA HIS A 63 -4.67 8.78 1.42
C HIS A 63 -5.77 8.09 0.60
N CYS A 64 -5.68 6.78 0.35
CA CYS A 64 -6.75 6.02 -0.30
C CYS A 64 -8.05 6.06 0.50
N ILE A 65 -7.99 5.88 1.82
CA ILE A 65 -9.16 5.93 2.71
C ILE A 65 -9.77 7.34 2.71
N GLY A 66 -8.95 8.37 2.89
CA GLY A 66 -9.44 9.75 2.89
C GLY A 66 -10.03 10.18 1.56
N HIS A 67 -9.39 9.81 0.46
CA HIS A 67 -9.91 10.09 -0.88
C HIS A 67 -11.19 9.31 -1.17
N GLY A 68 -11.27 8.03 -0.77
CA GLY A 68 -12.51 7.24 -0.86
C GLY A 68 -13.67 7.88 -0.11
N ALA A 69 -13.41 8.43 1.08
CA ALA A 69 -14.42 9.19 1.83
C ALA A 69 -14.87 10.46 1.08
N ASN A 70 -13.94 11.18 0.46
CA ASN A 70 -14.28 12.35 -0.35
C ASN A 70 -15.17 11.99 -1.56
N LEU A 71 -14.91 10.84 -2.22
CA LEU A 71 -15.78 10.38 -3.31
C LEU A 71 -17.22 10.14 -2.84
N ILE A 72 -17.39 9.56 -1.65
CA ILE A 72 -18.71 9.33 -1.05
C ILE A 72 -19.35 10.65 -0.63
N GLN A 73 -18.63 11.52 0.05
CA GLN A 73 -19.13 12.83 0.50
C GLN A 73 -19.59 13.72 -0.66
N ASN A 74 -18.94 13.61 -1.81
CA ASN A 74 -19.32 14.36 -3.02
C ASN A 74 -20.39 13.63 -3.87
N GLY A 75 -20.95 12.51 -3.41
CA GLY A 75 -21.98 11.76 -4.12
C GLY A 75 -21.50 11.08 -5.41
N LEU A 76 -20.19 10.89 -5.57
CA LEU A 76 -19.59 10.24 -6.75
C LEU A 76 -19.60 8.71 -6.64
N GLN A 77 -19.61 8.19 -5.43
CA GLN A 77 -19.71 6.76 -5.13
C GLN A 77 -20.51 6.56 -3.84
N ASP A 78 -21.26 5.47 -3.74
CA ASP A 78 -22.00 5.08 -2.53
C ASP A 78 -21.14 4.18 -1.63
N ILE A 79 -20.29 3.34 -2.23
CA ILE A 79 -19.41 2.39 -1.56
C ILE A 79 -18.03 2.45 -2.19
N VAL A 80 -17.00 2.47 -1.37
CA VAL A 80 -15.59 2.43 -1.80
C VAL A 80 -14.81 1.42 -0.97
N ILE A 81 -14.04 0.54 -1.62
CA ILE A 81 -13.04 -0.29 -0.96
C ILE A 81 -11.72 0.48 -1.02
N ALA A 82 -11.16 0.81 0.12
CA ALA A 82 -9.95 1.60 0.24
C ALA A 82 -8.96 1.00 1.25
N GLY A 83 -7.68 1.15 0.99
CA GLY A 83 -6.65 0.62 1.86
C GLY A 83 -5.32 0.49 1.14
N GLY A 84 -4.51 -0.49 1.53
CA GLY A 84 -3.22 -0.74 0.92
C GLY A 84 -2.76 -2.17 1.10
N GLY A 85 -1.79 -2.55 0.29
CA GLY A 85 -1.07 -3.81 0.37
C GLY A 85 0.39 -3.59 0.01
N GLU A 86 1.28 -4.29 0.67
CA GLU A 86 2.72 -4.24 0.46
C GLU A 86 3.28 -5.66 0.47
N ASP A 87 4.24 -5.94 -0.41
CA ASP A 87 5.03 -7.16 -0.36
C ASP A 87 6.38 -6.92 0.33
N GLU A 88 6.99 -7.99 0.83
CA GLU A 88 8.33 -7.97 1.40
C GLU A 88 9.27 -8.69 0.44
N HIS A 89 10.39 -8.04 0.11
CA HIS A 89 11.45 -8.65 -0.69
C HIS A 89 12.81 -8.02 -0.35
N TRP A 90 13.86 -8.81 -0.34
CA TRP A 90 15.22 -8.36 0.01
C TRP A 90 15.69 -7.15 -0.78
N SER A 91 15.28 -7.01 -2.04
CA SER A 91 15.70 -5.89 -2.89
C SER A 91 15.08 -4.56 -2.45
N SER A 92 13.88 -4.58 -1.90
CA SER A 92 13.28 -3.40 -1.27
C SER A 92 13.98 -3.09 0.04
N SER A 93 14.21 -4.11 0.88
CA SER A 93 14.91 -3.97 2.15
C SER A 93 16.33 -3.41 1.96
N SER A 94 17.05 -3.84 0.92
CA SER A 94 18.41 -3.35 0.64
C SER A 94 18.47 -1.84 0.34
N LEU A 95 17.41 -1.25 -0.22
CA LEU A 95 17.34 0.20 -0.46
C LEU A 95 17.25 0.97 0.85
N PHE A 96 16.46 0.47 1.80
CA PHE A 96 16.36 1.04 3.14
C PHE A 96 17.61 0.84 3.97
N ASP A 97 18.28 -0.31 3.81
CA ASP A 97 19.56 -0.58 4.47
C ASP A 97 20.66 0.36 3.95
N ALA A 98 20.72 0.56 2.63
CA ALA A 98 21.69 1.46 2.01
C ALA A 98 21.59 2.92 2.50
N MET A 99 20.42 3.37 2.92
CA MET A 99 20.22 4.69 3.52
C MET A 99 20.37 4.69 5.04
N GLY A 100 20.71 3.55 5.67
CA GLY A 100 20.88 3.42 7.11
C GLY A 100 19.57 3.48 7.90
N ALA A 101 18.43 3.15 7.27
CA ALA A 101 17.11 3.28 7.87
C ALA A 101 16.61 2.00 8.58
N LEU A 102 17.31 0.87 8.43
CA LEU A 102 16.90 -0.39 9.08
C LEU A 102 17.42 -0.51 10.52
N SER A 103 16.63 -1.18 11.35
CA SER A 103 17.06 -1.64 12.68
C SER A 103 18.22 -2.62 12.55
N SER A 104 19.30 -2.40 13.29
CA SER A 104 20.49 -3.25 13.30
C SER A 104 20.97 -3.67 14.69
N LYS A 105 20.52 -2.98 15.73
CA LYS A 105 20.97 -3.24 17.13
C LYS A 105 20.36 -4.51 17.72
N PHE A 106 19.32 -5.04 17.12
CA PHE A 106 18.55 -6.16 17.64
C PHE A 106 18.69 -7.45 16.80
N ASN A 107 19.73 -7.56 15.97
CA ASN A 107 19.93 -8.74 15.11
C ASN A 107 20.05 -10.04 15.91
N GLU A 108 20.63 -10.00 17.12
CA GLU A 108 20.73 -11.16 18.01
C GLU A 108 19.41 -11.45 18.77
N GLN A 109 18.45 -10.52 18.72
CA GLN A 109 17.16 -10.62 19.39
C GLN A 109 16.05 -10.05 18.49
N PRO A 110 15.80 -10.64 17.30
CA PRO A 110 14.97 -10.04 16.25
C PRO A 110 13.51 -9.79 16.66
N THR A 111 13.00 -10.56 17.61
CA THR A 111 11.65 -10.36 18.16
C THR A 111 11.48 -9.05 18.94
N LEU A 112 12.59 -8.40 19.31
CA LEU A 112 12.60 -7.12 20.00
C LEU A 112 12.87 -5.93 19.08
N ALA A 113 13.15 -6.17 17.78
CA ALA A 113 13.56 -5.12 16.84
C ALA A 113 12.42 -4.17 16.49
N SER A 114 11.24 -4.69 16.15
CA SER A 114 10.07 -3.85 15.85
C SER A 114 9.48 -3.25 17.11
N ARG A 115 9.69 -1.94 17.28
CA ARG A 115 9.28 -1.21 18.49
C ARG A 115 8.82 0.22 18.17
N PRO A 116 7.72 0.38 17.40
CA PRO A 116 7.20 1.70 17.06
C PRO A 116 6.89 2.50 18.33
N PHE A 117 7.19 3.80 18.29
CA PHE A 117 7.05 4.76 19.38
C PHE A 117 7.99 4.55 20.61
N ASP A 118 8.77 3.46 20.65
CA ASP A 118 9.77 3.27 21.71
C ASP A 118 10.94 4.26 21.55
N LYS A 119 11.43 4.83 22.66
CA LYS A 119 12.58 5.75 22.63
C LYS A 119 13.89 5.10 22.17
N ASN A 120 14.00 3.78 22.31
CA ASN A 120 15.18 3.01 21.92
C ASN A 120 15.06 2.38 20.52
N ARG A 121 14.02 2.75 19.75
CA ARG A 121 13.90 2.30 18.35
C ARG A 121 15.11 2.76 17.54
N ASP A 122 15.54 1.96 16.63
CA ASP A 122 16.77 2.21 15.84
C ASP A 122 16.59 2.07 14.33
N GLY A 123 15.36 1.95 13.87
CA GLY A 123 15.06 1.88 12.45
C GLY A 123 13.87 0.99 12.12
N PHE A 124 13.64 0.80 10.83
CA PHE A 124 12.56 -0.04 10.32
C PHE A 124 12.87 -1.53 10.48
N VAL A 125 11.81 -2.30 10.65
CA VAL A 125 11.78 -3.75 10.44
C VAL A 125 10.78 -3.99 9.31
N ILE A 126 11.30 -4.31 8.12
CA ILE A 126 10.48 -4.46 6.92
C ILE A 126 9.56 -5.67 7.06
N ALA A 127 8.33 -5.51 6.63
CA ALA A 127 7.33 -6.58 6.61
C ALA A 127 6.35 -6.37 5.45
N GLY A 128 5.73 -7.45 5.00
CA GLY A 128 4.61 -7.43 4.07
C GLY A 128 3.28 -7.47 4.80
N GLY A 129 2.23 -7.10 4.10
CA GLY A 129 0.87 -7.17 4.62
C GLY A 129 -0.13 -6.37 3.81
N SER A 130 -1.41 -6.51 4.16
CA SER A 130 -2.48 -5.72 3.54
C SER A 130 -3.60 -5.46 4.53
N GLY A 131 -4.28 -4.33 4.32
CA GLY A 131 -5.48 -3.96 5.05
C GLY A 131 -6.40 -3.13 4.18
N MET A 132 -7.69 -3.48 4.19
CA MET A 132 -8.73 -2.80 3.43
C MET A 132 -9.91 -2.47 4.34
N VAL A 133 -10.52 -1.32 4.10
CA VAL A 133 -11.79 -0.93 4.69
C VAL A 133 -12.83 -0.75 3.59
N ILE A 134 -14.07 -1.07 3.92
CA ILE A 134 -15.22 -0.74 3.09
C ILE A 134 -15.82 0.53 3.67
N LEU A 135 -15.75 1.61 2.91
CA LEU A 135 -16.42 2.87 3.20
C LEU A 135 -17.78 2.86 2.53
N GLU A 136 -18.79 3.31 3.21
CA GLU A 136 -20.15 3.36 2.68
C GLU A 136 -20.86 4.61 3.20
N GLU A 137 -21.75 5.17 2.38
CA GLU A 137 -22.64 6.23 2.80
C GLU A 137 -23.52 5.71 3.97
N LYS A 138 -23.60 6.50 5.03
CA LYS A 138 -24.18 6.05 6.30
C LYS A 138 -25.64 5.61 6.19
N GLU A 139 -26.46 6.37 5.47
CA GLU A 139 -27.89 6.05 5.34
C GLU A 139 -28.13 4.79 4.49
N ASN A 140 -27.27 4.55 3.49
CA ASN A 140 -27.28 3.31 2.72
C ASN A 140 -26.90 2.11 3.58
N ALA A 141 -25.86 2.24 4.40
CA ALA A 141 -25.45 1.21 5.34
C ALA A 141 -26.56 0.86 6.35
N LEU A 142 -27.24 1.87 6.89
CA LEU A 142 -28.36 1.68 7.81
C LEU A 142 -29.57 1.01 7.13
N LYS A 143 -29.94 1.45 5.91
CA LYS A 143 -31.06 0.87 5.16
C LYS A 143 -30.92 -0.64 4.93
N ARG A 144 -29.70 -1.11 4.63
CA ARG A 144 -29.46 -2.54 4.39
C ARG A 144 -29.10 -3.34 5.66
N GLY A 145 -29.15 -2.70 6.83
CA GLY A 145 -28.81 -3.35 8.10
C GLY A 145 -27.34 -3.74 8.24
N ALA A 146 -26.42 -2.97 7.63
CA ALA A 146 -25.02 -3.25 7.70
C ALA A 146 -24.48 -3.11 9.11
N LYS A 147 -23.51 -3.97 9.49
CA LYS A 147 -22.74 -3.77 10.71
C LYS A 147 -21.77 -2.60 10.51
N ILE A 148 -22.00 -1.53 11.25
CA ILE A 148 -21.13 -0.34 11.23
C ILE A 148 -20.10 -0.47 12.34
N TYR A 149 -18.81 -0.46 12.00
CA TYR A 149 -17.70 -0.54 12.95
C TYR A 149 -17.28 0.83 13.48
N GLY A 150 -17.50 1.86 12.69
CA GLY A 150 -17.13 3.24 13.04
C GLY A 150 -17.56 4.21 11.97
N THR A 151 -17.37 5.50 12.22
CA THR A 151 -17.64 6.58 11.27
C THR A 151 -16.37 7.37 11.05
N LEU A 152 -15.95 7.52 9.78
CA LEU A 152 -14.85 8.41 9.43
C LEU A 152 -15.33 9.87 9.55
N LYS A 153 -14.73 10.62 10.47
CA LYS A 153 -15.14 11.99 10.81
C LYS A 153 -14.39 13.07 10.06
N GLY A 154 -13.19 12.77 9.59
CA GLY A 154 -12.39 13.73 8.85
C GLY A 154 -11.12 13.12 8.31
N PHE A 155 -10.55 13.78 7.35
CA PHE A 155 -9.28 13.46 6.73
C PHE A 155 -8.59 14.76 6.32
N CYS A 156 -7.28 14.82 6.50
CA CYS A 156 -6.44 15.91 6.02
C CYS A 156 -5.09 15.35 5.58
N ALA A 157 -4.53 15.91 4.55
CA ALA A 157 -3.19 15.62 4.07
C ALA A 157 -2.46 16.94 3.76
N ASN A 158 -1.19 17.01 4.11
CA ASN A 158 -0.33 18.16 3.83
C ASN A 158 1.10 17.69 3.60
N SER A 159 1.94 18.60 3.14
CA SER A 159 3.40 18.44 3.05
C SER A 159 4.07 19.51 3.89
N ASP A 160 5.19 19.19 4.52
CA ASP A 160 6.05 20.18 5.17
C ASP A 160 6.94 20.95 4.18
N GLY A 161 7.16 20.37 2.98
CA GLY A 161 7.97 20.98 1.92
C GLY A 161 9.45 21.11 2.28
N TYR A 162 9.92 20.36 3.28
CA TYR A 162 11.29 20.49 3.79
C TYR A 162 12.27 19.54 3.10
N ASP A 163 12.05 18.23 3.18
CA ASP A 163 12.97 17.22 2.66
C ASP A 163 12.19 16.03 2.06
N MET A 164 12.86 15.25 1.20
CA MET A 164 12.24 14.07 0.56
C MET A 164 12.12 12.87 1.49
N VAL A 165 12.93 12.81 2.54
CA VAL A 165 13.08 11.64 3.43
C VAL A 165 12.84 12.01 4.88
N ALA A 166 13.48 13.06 5.37
CA ALA A 166 13.39 13.51 6.76
C ALA A 166 12.17 14.42 6.96
N PRO A 167 11.32 14.14 7.99
CA PRO A 167 10.20 15.02 8.36
C PRO A 167 10.67 16.30 9.01
#